data_15e52592b39f707b2c291357fac145f1
#
_entry.id   15e52592b39f707b2c291357fac145f1
#
_cell.length_a   1.000
_cell.length_b   1.000
_cell.length_c   1.000
_cell.angle_alpha   90.00
_cell.angle_beta   90.00
_cell.angle_gamma   90.00
#
_symmetry.space_group_name_H-M   'P 1'
#
loop_
_entity.id
_entity.type
_entity.pdbx_description
1 polymer ?
#
loop_
_entity_poly.entity_id
_entity_poly.type
_entity_poly.pdbx_seq_one_letter_code
_entity_poly.pdbx_strand_id
1 'polypeptide(L)'
;QIQLLKERFTVPSIVLSVSRLVLQSFVANYNYKNGFKEGLLRLKNMAAELGEEGEKLVKNFESKKYSMEGAALPDVMLEDVDGKMHKLTDFLGKYLYIDLWASWCGPCCQEVPYLQKLEKQLNNPMVEFISISLDTNKKAWKEKMKQLNMHGHQYIVTGDQFATMMNIKGIPHFLLYSKEGTLMQYKAERPSSG
;
A
#
# COMPACT_ATOMS: atom_id res chain seq x y z
N GLN A 1 20.11 -11.03 -20.16
CA GLN A 1 21.07 -9.91 -20.05
C GLN A 1 22.28 -10.25 -19.21
N ILE A 2 22.12 -10.88 -18.04
CA ILE A 2 23.25 -11.31 -17.17
C ILE A 2 24.12 -12.35 -17.88
N GLN A 3 23.52 -13.32 -18.58
CA GLN A 3 24.25 -14.31 -19.37
C GLN A 3 25.08 -13.67 -20.48
N LEU A 4 24.52 -12.70 -21.20
CA LEU A 4 25.22 -11.92 -22.23
C LEU A 4 26.40 -11.10 -21.67
N LEU A 5 26.29 -10.60 -20.43
CA LEU A 5 27.35 -9.87 -19.75
C LEU A 5 28.51 -10.78 -19.41
N LYS A 6 28.24 -12.02 -18.94
CA LYS A 6 29.28 -13.02 -18.63
C LYS A 6 30.10 -13.41 -19.84
N GLU A 7 29.48 -13.50 -21.03
CA GLU A 7 30.15 -13.85 -22.27
C GLU A 7 31.04 -12.72 -22.82
N ARG A 8 30.73 -11.46 -22.45
CA ARG A 8 31.45 -10.27 -22.97
C ARG A 8 32.54 -9.72 -22.05
N PHE A 9 32.46 -9.98 -20.74
CA PHE A 9 33.39 -9.40 -19.76
C PHE A 9 34.14 -10.46 -19.00
N THR A 10 35.46 -10.41 -19.07
CA THR A 10 36.39 -11.33 -18.39
C THR A 10 36.68 -10.94 -16.93
N VAL A 11 36.19 -9.79 -16.45
CA VAL A 11 36.42 -9.29 -15.10
C VAL A 11 35.17 -9.52 -14.23
N PRO A 12 35.18 -10.50 -13.30
CA PRO A 12 34.03 -10.86 -12.47
C PRO A 12 33.42 -9.67 -11.70
N SER A 13 34.24 -8.75 -11.22
CA SER A 13 33.80 -7.58 -10.46
C SER A 13 32.96 -6.61 -11.30
N ILE A 14 33.31 -6.42 -12.58
CA ILE A 14 32.55 -5.57 -13.51
C ILE A 14 31.22 -6.21 -13.84
N VAL A 15 31.21 -7.53 -14.10
CA VAL A 15 29.98 -8.28 -14.37
C VAL A 15 29.00 -8.15 -13.21
N LEU A 16 29.46 -8.37 -11.98
CA LEU A 16 28.64 -8.25 -10.79
C LEU A 16 28.10 -6.82 -10.58
N SER A 17 28.94 -5.79 -10.81
CA SER A 17 28.52 -4.40 -10.69
C SER A 17 27.44 -4.02 -11.71
N VAL A 18 27.61 -4.42 -12.96
CA VAL A 18 26.62 -4.15 -14.01
C VAL A 18 25.34 -4.96 -13.78
N SER A 19 25.45 -6.22 -13.36
CA SER A 19 24.28 -7.05 -13.01
C SER A 19 23.48 -6.43 -11.89
N ARG A 20 24.14 -5.91 -10.84
CA ARG A 20 23.48 -5.19 -9.74
C ARG A 20 22.72 -3.95 -10.23
N LEU A 21 23.35 -3.10 -11.06
CA LEU A 21 22.72 -1.91 -11.61
C LEU A 21 21.48 -2.27 -12.46
N VAL A 22 21.57 -3.30 -13.29
CA VAL A 22 20.43 -3.80 -14.09
C VAL A 22 19.29 -4.25 -13.20
N LEU A 23 19.58 -4.99 -12.12
CA LEU A 23 18.56 -5.46 -11.19
C LEU A 23 17.95 -4.35 -10.35
N GLN A 24 18.75 -3.39 -9.89
CA GLN A 24 18.25 -2.19 -9.20
C GLN A 24 17.32 -1.39 -10.10
N SER A 25 17.70 -1.19 -11.36
CA SER A 25 16.86 -0.53 -12.36
C SER A 25 15.56 -1.30 -12.63
N PHE A 26 15.63 -2.63 -12.70
CA PHE A 26 14.44 -3.49 -12.82
C PHE A 26 13.48 -3.28 -11.64
N VAL A 27 13.97 -3.35 -10.40
CA VAL A 27 13.15 -3.16 -9.20
C VAL A 27 12.54 -1.75 -9.13
N ALA A 28 13.29 -0.74 -9.56
CA ALA A 28 12.84 0.66 -9.55
C ALA A 28 11.76 0.97 -10.59
N ASN A 29 11.87 0.34 -11.78
CA ASN A 29 11.07 0.70 -12.96
C ASN A 29 10.08 -0.39 -13.38
N TYR A 30 9.91 -1.46 -12.57
CA TYR A 30 9.00 -2.53 -12.93
C TYR A 30 7.56 -2.03 -13.00
N ASN A 31 6.90 -2.28 -14.12
CA ASN A 31 5.48 -1.98 -14.26
C ASN A 31 4.64 -3.13 -13.70
N TYR A 32 4.07 -2.92 -12.51
CA TYR A 32 3.27 -3.93 -11.80
C TYR A 32 1.96 -4.31 -12.52
N LYS A 33 1.53 -3.55 -13.51
CA LYS A 33 0.44 -3.96 -14.42
C LYS A 33 0.76 -5.26 -15.17
N ASN A 34 2.05 -5.59 -15.32
CA ASN A 34 2.51 -6.86 -15.89
C ASN A 34 2.40 -8.05 -14.91
N GLY A 35 1.92 -7.81 -13.69
CA GLY A 35 1.71 -8.82 -12.67
C GLY A 35 2.91 -8.98 -11.72
N PHE A 36 2.63 -8.88 -10.41
CA PHE A 36 3.64 -8.98 -9.35
C PHE A 36 4.39 -10.33 -9.37
N LYS A 37 3.64 -11.44 -9.54
CA LYS A 37 4.23 -12.79 -9.55
C LYS A 37 5.24 -12.98 -10.67
N GLU A 38 4.92 -12.48 -11.86
CA GLU A 38 5.81 -12.55 -13.02
C GLU A 38 7.08 -11.73 -12.78
N GLY A 39 6.94 -10.50 -12.28
CA GLY A 39 8.09 -9.66 -11.94
C GLY A 39 8.98 -10.27 -10.87
N LEU A 40 8.39 -10.86 -9.84
CA LEU A 40 9.13 -11.54 -8.77
C LEU A 40 9.90 -12.76 -9.29
N LEU A 41 9.28 -13.59 -10.13
CA LEU A 41 9.94 -14.74 -10.74
C LEU A 41 11.14 -14.31 -11.60
N ARG A 42 10.95 -13.31 -12.44
CA ARG A 42 12.05 -12.76 -13.26
C ARG A 42 13.17 -12.23 -12.39
N LEU A 43 12.85 -11.48 -11.34
CA LEU A 43 13.85 -10.95 -10.42
C LEU A 43 14.61 -12.06 -9.70
N LYS A 44 13.93 -13.08 -9.18
CA LYS A 44 14.58 -14.24 -8.52
C LYS A 44 15.57 -14.95 -9.44
N ASN A 45 15.17 -15.21 -10.68
CA ASN A 45 16.03 -15.83 -11.66
C ASN A 45 17.27 -14.99 -11.98
N MET A 46 17.12 -13.67 -12.07
CA MET A 46 18.22 -12.76 -12.34
C MET A 46 19.12 -12.54 -11.13
N ALA A 47 18.56 -12.57 -9.93
CA ALA A 47 19.26 -12.28 -8.67
C ALA A 47 20.03 -13.50 -8.11
N ALA A 48 19.72 -14.71 -8.56
CA ALA A 48 20.29 -15.96 -8.02
C ALA A 48 21.83 -15.99 -7.99
N GLU A 49 22.49 -15.30 -8.90
CA GLU A 49 23.95 -15.26 -9.01
C GLU A 49 24.61 -14.15 -8.19
N LEU A 50 23.82 -13.24 -7.59
CA LEU A 50 24.33 -12.14 -6.76
C LEU A 50 24.36 -12.46 -5.26
N GLY A 51 24.05 -13.70 -4.87
CA GLY A 51 24.06 -14.14 -3.48
C GLY A 51 23.24 -13.21 -2.58
N GLU A 52 23.81 -12.78 -1.46
CA GLU A 52 23.13 -11.96 -0.45
C GLU A 52 22.59 -10.61 -0.99
N GLU A 53 23.29 -10.00 -1.95
CA GLU A 53 22.78 -8.77 -2.59
C GLU A 53 21.53 -9.03 -3.44
N GLY A 54 21.50 -10.14 -4.16
CA GLY A 54 20.34 -10.59 -4.91
C GLY A 54 19.14 -10.84 -3.99
N GLU A 55 19.35 -11.48 -2.84
CA GLU A 55 18.30 -11.70 -1.85
C GLU A 55 17.74 -10.38 -1.30
N LYS A 56 18.59 -9.39 -1.02
CA LYS A 56 18.16 -8.04 -0.58
C LYS A 56 17.26 -7.36 -1.62
N LEU A 57 17.61 -7.48 -2.91
CA LEU A 57 16.80 -6.93 -4.00
C LEU A 57 15.45 -7.64 -4.13
N VAL A 58 15.43 -8.96 -3.98
CA VAL A 58 14.19 -9.74 -3.98
C VAL A 58 13.30 -9.34 -2.81
N LYS A 59 13.83 -9.26 -1.60
CA LYS A 59 13.07 -8.79 -0.41
C LYS A 59 12.52 -7.38 -0.58
N ASN A 60 13.30 -6.46 -1.16
CA ASN A 60 12.83 -5.11 -1.46
C ASN A 60 11.67 -5.14 -2.47
N PHE A 61 11.74 -5.95 -3.50
CA PHE A 61 10.63 -6.10 -4.45
C PHE A 61 9.40 -6.72 -3.78
N GLU A 62 9.58 -7.77 -2.98
CA GLU A 62 8.49 -8.43 -2.24
C GLU A 62 7.79 -7.47 -1.28
N SER A 63 8.51 -6.56 -0.62
CA SER A 63 7.94 -5.56 0.28
C SER A 63 7.01 -4.57 -0.42
N LYS A 64 7.09 -4.45 -1.73
CA LYS A 64 6.24 -3.55 -2.54
C LYS A 64 4.95 -4.20 -3.03
N LYS A 65 4.70 -5.46 -2.68
CA LYS A 65 3.57 -6.27 -3.19
C LYS A 65 2.21 -5.55 -3.17
N TYR A 66 1.97 -4.75 -2.15
CA TYR A 66 0.69 -4.06 -1.95
C TYR A 66 0.76 -2.53 -2.09
N SER A 67 1.97 -1.97 -2.28
CA SER A 67 2.20 -0.52 -2.27
C SER A 67 2.49 0.08 -3.65
N MET A 68 2.36 -0.70 -4.71
CA MET A 68 2.57 -0.23 -6.08
C MET A 68 1.25 -0.20 -6.85
N GLU A 69 1.06 0.83 -7.65
CA GLU A 69 -0.11 0.93 -8.53
C GLU A 69 -0.21 -0.30 -9.43
N GLY A 70 -1.41 -0.83 -9.55
CA GLY A 70 -1.67 -2.12 -10.16
C GLY A 70 -1.65 -3.31 -9.18
N ALA A 71 -1.24 -3.12 -7.92
CA ALA A 71 -1.30 -4.16 -6.90
C ALA A 71 -2.74 -4.51 -6.51
N ALA A 72 -2.95 -5.77 -6.11
CA ALA A 72 -4.25 -6.20 -5.61
C ALA A 72 -4.51 -5.69 -4.19
N LEU A 73 -5.79 -5.44 -3.88
CA LEU A 73 -6.25 -5.15 -2.53
C LEU A 73 -5.82 -6.27 -1.58
N PRO A 74 -5.21 -5.96 -0.43
CA PRO A 74 -4.81 -6.98 0.52
C PRO A 74 -6.03 -7.60 1.23
N ASP A 75 -5.98 -8.92 1.45
CA ASP A 75 -6.99 -9.62 2.27
C ASP A 75 -6.62 -9.45 3.75
N VAL A 76 -7.16 -8.41 4.36
CA VAL A 76 -6.93 -8.07 5.77
C VAL A 76 -8.24 -7.99 6.53
N MET A 77 -8.17 -8.33 7.81
CA MET A 77 -9.29 -8.20 8.74
C MET A 77 -9.28 -6.83 9.39
N LEU A 78 -10.43 -6.19 9.38
CA LEU A 78 -10.72 -4.90 9.97
C LEU A 78 -11.73 -5.09 11.10
N GLU A 79 -11.54 -4.43 12.24
CA GLU A 79 -12.51 -4.43 13.33
C GLU A 79 -13.29 -3.13 13.34
N ASP A 80 -14.61 -3.20 13.38
CA ASP A 80 -15.48 -2.04 13.48
C ASP A 80 -15.64 -1.54 14.92
N VAL A 81 -16.43 -0.49 15.09
CA VAL A 81 -16.67 0.14 16.41
C VAL A 81 -17.36 -0.78 17.41
N ASP A 82 -18.09 -1.77 16.96
CA ASP A 82 -18.81 -2.75 17.76
C ASP A 82 -17.98 -4.01 18.05
N GLY A 83 -16.78 -4.09 17.48
CA GLY A 83 -15.85 -5.22 17.63
C GLY A 83 -16.09 -6.34 16.62
N LYS A 84 -16.95 -6.12 15.63
CA LYS A 84 -17.19 -7.09 14.56
C LYS A 84 -16.06 -7.03 13.54
N MET A 85 -15.67 -8.21 13.06
CA MET A 85 -14.61 -8.36 12.06
C MET A 85 -15.19 -8.35 10.65
N HIS A 86 -14.53 -7.61 9.76
CA HIS A 86 -14.85 -7.48 8.34
C HIS A 86 -13.59 -7.72 7.52
N LYS A 87 -13.73 -8.26 6.33
CA LYS A 87 -12.63 -8.31 5.36
C LYS A 87 -12.60 -7.02 4.54
N LEU A 88 -11.41 -6.48 4.30
CA LEU A 88 -11.28 -5.34 3.39
C LEU A 88 -11.79 -5.70 1.98
N THR A 89 -11.68 -6.96 1.59
CA THR A 89 -12.21 -7.48 0.32
C THR A 89 -13.74 -7.56 0.25
N ASP A 90 -14.47 -7.42 1.36
CA ASP A 90 -15.94 -7.39 1.36
C ASP A 90 -16.48 -6.12 0.67
N PHE A 91 -15.66 -5.09 0.51
CA PHE A 91 -16.01 -3.83 -0.16
C PHE A 91 -15.77 -3.84 -1.69
N LEU A 92 -15.32 -4.96 -2.26
CA LEU A 92 -15.16 -5.08 -3.72
C LEU A 92 -16.48 -4.84 -4.45
N GLY A 93 -16.39 -4.38 -5.69
CA GLY A 93 -17.54 -3.96 -6.51
C GLY A 93 -17.75 -2.44 -6.53
N LYS A 94 -17.05 -1.71 -5.64
CA LYS A 94 -17.03 -0.25 -5.59
C LYS A 94 -15.60 0.28 -5.67
N TYR A 95 -15.44 1.54 -6.07
CA TYR A 95 -14.17 2.24 -5.88
C TYR A 95 -13.98 2.51 -4.40
N LEU A 96 -12.80 2.21 -3.86
CA LEU A 96 -12.51 2.40 -2.44
C LEU A 96 -11.55 3.57 -2.27
N TYR A 97 -12.02 4.61 -1.60
CA TYR A 97 -11.18 5.69 -1.12
C TYR A 97 -10.87 5.45 0.35
N ILE A 98 -9.63 5.05 0.65
CA ILE A 98 -9.22 4.60 1.97
C ILE A 98 -8.37 5.68 2.63
N ASP A 99 -8.81 6.14 3.81
CA ASP A 99 -8.09 7.02 4.70
C ASP A 99 -7.36 6.22 5.79
N LEU A 100 -6.04 6.38 5.85
CA LEU A 100 -5.23 5.82 6.93
C LEU A 100 -4.88 6.92 7.93
N TRP A 101 -5.34 6.75 9.15
CA TRP A 101 -5.23 7.76 10.19
C TRP A 101 -4.93 7.18 11.57
N ALA A 102 -4.82 8.02 12.60
CA ALA A 102 -4.78 7.60 13.99
C ALA A 102 -5.23 8.75 14.90
N SER A 103 -5.71 8.42 16.10
CA SER A 103 -6.22 9.40 17.09
C SER A 103 -5.16 10.41 17.55
N TRP A 104 -3.90 10.02 17.54
CA TRP A 104 -2.74 10.85 17.90
C TRP A 104 -2.17 11.66 16.72
N CYS A 105 -2.66 11.44 15.50
CA CYS A 105 -2.20 12.13 14.31
C CYS A 105 -2.96 13.44 14.12
N GLY A 106 -2.40 14.56 14.57
CA GLY A 106 -2.99 15.89 14.42
C GLY A 106 -3.36 16.26 12.98
N PRO A 107 -2.43 16.13 12.00
CA PRO A 107 -2.74 16.40 10.59
C PRO A 107 -3.84 15.49 10.03
N CYS A 108 -3.95 14.23 10.49
CA CYS A 108 -5.05 13.35 10.07
C CYS A 108 -6.41 13.88 10.56
N CYS A 109 -6.47 14.31 11.82
CA CYS A 109 -7.69 14.88 12.38
C CYS A 109 -8.15 16.14 11.64
N GLN A 110 -7.22 16.90 11.06
CA GLN A 110 -7.54 18.08 10.24
C GLN A 110 -8.15 17.71 8.88
N GLU A 111 -7.87 16.52 8.35
CA GLU A 111 -8.48 16.05 7.10
C GLU A 111 -9.94 15.61 7.27
N VAL A 112 -10.36 15.21 8.47
CA VAL A 112 -11.70 14.64 8.72
C VAL A 112 -12.85 15.53 8.20
N PRO A 113 -12.93 16.84 8.49
CA PRO A 113 -14.02 17.67 7.98
C PRO A 113 -14.03 17.78 6.44
N TYR A 114 -12.86 17.75 5.81
CA TYR A 114 -12.76 17.75 4.35
C TYR A 114 -13.20 16.41 3.75
N LEU A 115 -12.84 15.29 4.40
CA LEU A 115 -13.28 13.95 4.00
C LEU A 115 -14.80 13.82 4.07
N GLN A 116 -15.42 14.26 5.18
CA GLN A 116 -16.87 14.25 5.35
C GLN A 116 -17.58 15.15 4.32
N LYS A 117 -16.99 16.29 4.00
CA LYS A 117 -17.51 17.19 2.96
C LYS A 117 -17.43 16.52 1.58
N LEU A 118 -16.29 15.91 1.25
CA LEU A 118 -16.07 15.21 -0.01
C LEU A 118 -17.05 14.06 -0.19
N GLU A 119 -17.23 13.21 0.84
CA GLU A 119 -18.19 12.10 0.84
C GLU A 119 -19.61 12.58 0.58
N LYS A 120 -20.03 13.64 1.28
CA LYS A 120 -21.36 14.25 1.12
C LYS A 120 -21.55 14.88 -0.26
N GLN A 121 -20.53 15.54 -0.81
CA GLN A 121 -20.60 16.20 -2.12
C GLN A 121 -20.62 15.19 -3.25
N LEU A 122 -19.79 14.15 -3.16
CA LEU A 122 -19.71 13.13 -4.18
C LEU A 122 -20.99 12.30 -4.25
N ASN A 123 -21.56 11.92 -3.09
CA ASN A 123 -22.80 11.16 -2.93
C ASN A 123 -23.01 10.10 -4.01
N ASN A 124 -21.96 9.32 -4.29
CA ASN A 124 -21.91 8.34 -5.37
C ASN A 124 -21.91 6.92 -4.78
N PRO A 125 -22.95 6.10 -5.03
CA PRO A 125 -23.06 4.75 -4.47
C PRO A 125 -21.96 3.79 -4.98
N MET A 126 -21.26 4.17 -6.06
CA MET A 126 -20.13 3.39 -6.59
C MET A 126 -18.80 3.68 -5.91
N VAL A 127 -18.76 4.63 -4.97
CA VAL A 127 -17.55 4.98 -4.20
C VAL A 127 -17.81 4.70 -2.74
N GLU A 128 -16.91 3.94 -2.11
CA GLU A 128 -16.93 3.68 -0.68
C GLU A 128 -15.79 4.42 0.00
N PHE A 129 -16.11 5.19 1.04
CA PHE A 129 -15.16 5.87 1.89
C PHE A 129 -14.90 5.01 3.12
N ILE A 130 -13.64 4.61 3.34
CA ILE A 130 -13.25 3.71 4.42
C ILE A 130 -12.13 4.38 5.22
N SER A 131 -12.35 4.64 6.50
CA SER A 131 -11.30 5.12 7.40
C SER A 131 -10.75 3.98 8.23
N ILE A 132 -9.45 3.72 8.12
CA ILE A 132 -8.74 2.66 8.83
C ILE A 132 -7.78 3.30 9.81
N SER A 133 -8.04 3.12 11.10
CA SER A 133 -7.15 3.58 12.16
C SER A 133 -5.97 2.62 12.36
N LEU A 134 -4.78 3.21 12.52
CA LEU A 134 -3.54 2.53 12.90
C LEU A 134 -3.27 2.65 14.41
N ASP A 135 -4.28 2.98 15.21
CA ASP A 135 -4.18 3.03 16.67
C ASP A 135 -3.95 1.63 17.26
N THR A 136 -3.13 1.57 18.28
CA THR A 136 -3.02 0.38 19.14
C THR A 136 -4.01 0.43 20.32
N ASN A 137 -4.53 1.63 20.62
CA ASN A 137 -5.47 1.87 21.71
C ASN A 137 -6.88 2.13 21.17
N LYS A 138 -7.72 1.08 21.20
CA LYS A 138 -9.11 1.15 20.73
C LYS A 138 -9.96 2.20 21.47
N LYS A 139 -9.69 2.45 22.76
CA LYS A 139 -10.42 3.45 23.54
C LYS A 139 -10.11 4.85 23.02
N ALA A 140 -8.82 5.18 22.81
CA ALA A 140 -8.39 6.45 22.25
C ALA A 140 -8.97 6.68 20.83
N TRP A 141 -8.97 5.64 19.99
CA TRP A 141 -9.60 5.67 18.67
C TRP A 141 -11.09 6.03 18.77
N LYS A 142 -11.88 5.29 19.58
CA LYS A 142 -13.33 5.55 19.74
C LYS A 142 -13.63 6.93 20.31
N GLU A 143 -12.83 7.38 21.28
CA GLU A 143 -12.98 8.74 21.87
C GLU A 143 -12.69 9.83 20.83
N LYS A 144 -11.63 9.65 20.02
CA LYS A 144 -11.28 10.60 18.98
C LYS A 144 -12.34 10.67 17.87
N MET A 145 -12.88 9.53 17.43
CA MET A 145 -13.98 9.49 16.48
C MET A 145 -15.21 10.26 16.97
N LYS A 146 -15.58 10.11 18.26
CA LYS A 146 -16.68 10.88 18.88
C LYS A 146 -16.39 12.37 18.87
N GLN A 147 -15.16 12.78 19.25
CA GLN A 147 -14.74 14.18 19.24
C GLN A 147 -14.82 14.82 17.86
N LEU A 148 -14.47 14.06 16.82
CA LEU A 148 -14.46 14.50 15.43
C LEU A 148 -15.78 14.25 14.69
N ASN A 149 -16.78 13.69 15.39
CA ASN A 149 -18.08 13.34 14.82
C ASN A 149 -17.94 12.47 13.54
N MET A 150 -17.04 11.47 13.59
CA MET A 150 -16.81 10.58 12.46
C MET A 150 -17.92 9.53 12.36
N HIS A 151 -18.40 9.33 11.14
CA HIS A 151 -19.46 8.39 10.79
C HIS A 151 -19.01 7.49 9.64
N GLY A 152 -19.90 6.59 9.19
CA GLY A 152 -19.66 5.71 8.06
C GLY A 152 -18.73 4.53 8.40
N HIS A 153 -17.93 4.09 7.44
CA HIS A 153 -17.08 2.90 7.54
C HIS A 153 -15.80 3.19 8.31
N GLN A 154 -15.88 3.04 9.62
CA GLN A 154 -14.78 3.29 10.56
C GLN A 154 -14.25 1.97 11.11
N TYR A 155 -12.97 1.71 10.86
CA TYR A 155 -12.30 0.47 11.26
C TYR A 155 -10.98 0.72 11.96
N ILE A 156 -10.54 -0.26 12.70
CA ILE A 156 -9.20 -0.33 13.27
C ILE A 156 -8.52 -1.64 12.83
N VAL A 157 -7.22 -1.55 12.56
CA VAL A 157 -6.36 -2.72 12.38
C VAL A 157 -5.47 -2.86 13.60
N THR A 158 -5.32 -4.09 14.10
CA THR A 158 -4.45 -4.35 15.24
C THR A 158 -3.00 -4.55 14.82
N GLY A 159 -2.10 -3.76 15.42
CA GLY A 159 -0.65 -3.88 15.23
C GLY A 159 -0.12 -3.24 13.95
N ASP A 160 1.22 -3.24 13.81
CA ASP A 160 1.94 -2.58 12.71
C ASP A 160 1.93 -3.38 11.40
N GLN A 161 1.33 -4.57 11.40
CA GLN A 161 1.39 -5.47 10.24
C GLN A 161 0.78 -4.86 8.98
N PHE A 162 -0.36 -4.16 9.11
CA PHE A 162 -1.01 -3.53 7.96
C PHE A 162 -0.15 -2.40 7.38
N ALA A 163 0.34 -1.49 8.21
CA ALA A 163 1.19 -0.39 7.79
C ALA A 163 2.50 -0.90 7.16
N THR A 164 3.10 -1.93 7.74
CA THR A 164 4.31 -2.59 7.23
C THR A 164 4.04 -3.25 5.88
N MET A 165 2.97 -4.05 5.78
CA MET A 165 2.56 -4.74 4.55
C MET A 165 2.29 -3.76 3.41
N MET A 166 1.63 -2.64 3.71
CA MET A 166 1.34 -1.57 2.77
C MET A 166 2.52 -0.62 2.55
N ASN A 167 3.66 -0.85 3.24
CA ASN A 167 4.84 0.03 3.19
C ASN A 167 4.53 1.51 3.50
N ILE A 168 3.58 1.75 4.42
CA ILE A 168 3.17 3.10 4.84
C ILE A 168 4.29 3.71 5.69
N LYS A 169 4.82 4.86 5.28
CA LYS A 169 5.91 5.57 5.96
C LYS A 169 5.43 6.72 6.84
N GLY A 170 4.17 7.08 6.74
CA GLY A 170 3.56 8.15 7.53
C GLY A 170 2.11 8.36 7.17
N ILE A 171 1.37 9.00 8.09
CA ILE A 171 -0.02 9.36 7.93
C ILE A 171 -0.19 10.89 8.13
N PRO A 172 -1.22 11.54 7.55
CA PRO A 172 -2.33 10.94 6.78
C PRO A 172 -1.87 10.35 5.45
N HIS A 173 -2.45 9.22 5.07
CA HIS A 173 -2.16 8.54 3.81
C HIS A 173 -3.46 8.06 3.19
N PHE A 174 -3.68 8.39 1.93
CA PHE A 174 -4.90 8.05 1.21
C PHE A 174 -4.58 7.09 0.08
N LEU A 175 -5.45 6.09 -0.10
CA LEU A 175 -5.33 5.06 -1.15
C LEU A 175 -6.60 5.09 -2.00
N LEU A 176 -6.45 4.87 -3.30
CA LEU A 176 -7.58 4.71 -4.20
C LEU A 176 -7.50 3.36 -4.91
N TYR A 177 -8.55 2.55 -4.76
CA TYR A 177 -8.69 1.26 -5.45
C TYR A 177 -9.84 1.27 -6.44
N SER A 178 -9.68 0.52 -7.53
CA SER A 178 -10.78 0.22 -8.46
C SER A 178 -11.78 -0.74 -7.83
N LYS A 179 -12.94 -0.88 -8.46
CA LYS A 179 -13.99 -1.82 -8.03
C LYS A 179 -13.56 -3.30 -8.09
N GLU A 180 -12.55 -3.60 -8.89
CA GLU A 180 -11.93 -4.94 -8.97
C GLU A 180 -10.85 -5.15 -7.88
N GLY A 181 -10.61 -4.13 -7.03
CA GLY A 181 -9.58 -4.20 -5.99
C GLY A 181 -8.16 -3.98 -6.52
N THR A 182 -8.00 -3.23 -7.62
CA THR A 182 -6.67 -2.86 -8.11
C THR A 182 -6.29 -1.48 -7.59
N LEU A 183 -5.11 -1.35 -6.98
CA LEU A 183 -4.59 -0.07 -6.49
C LEU A 183 -4.37 0.89 -7.67
N MET A 184 -5.15 1.94 -7.71
CA MET A 184 -5.08 2.98 -8.74
C MET A 184 -4.09 4.08 -8.35
N GLN A 185 -4.13 4.49 -7.07
CA GLN A 185 -3.23 5.50 -6.53
C GLN A 185 -2.77 5.08 -5.12
N TYR A 186 -1.48 4.89 -4.97
CA TYR A 186 -0.87 4.58 -3.66
C TYR A 186 -0.79 5.83 -2.75
N LYS A 187 -0.72 7.00 -3.35
CA LYS A 187 -0.82 8.30 -2.67
C LYS A 187 -1.91 9.10 -3.36
N ALA A 188 -3.16 8.78 -3.07
CA ALA A 188 -4.29 9.55 -3.55
C ALA A 188 -4.26 10.97 -2.95
N GLU A 189 -4.82 11.92 -3.66
CA GLU A 189 -4.91 13.31 -3.20
C GLU A 189 -5.69 13.38 -1.88
N ARG A 190 -5.29 14.31 -1.04
CA ARG A 190 -5.98 14.56 0.24
C ARG A 190 -7.30 15.27 0.01
N PRO A 191 -8.31 15.02 0.85
CA PRO A 191 -9.58 15.75 0.76
C PRO A 191 -9.45 17.27 0.84
N SER A 192 -8.42 17.77 1.57
CA SER A 192 -8.15 19.21 1.72
C SER A 192 -7.49 19.86 0.50
N SER A 193 -7.03 19.08 -0.49
CA SER A 193 -6.31 19.62 -1.65
C SER A 193 -7.20 20.10 -2.80
N GLY A 194 -8.53 19.86 -2.73
CA GLY A 194 -9.51 20.20 -3.77
C GLY A 194 -10.59 21.16 -3.35
#